data_bf7b61bb8bcb86dc386e186f81931d66
#
_entry.id   bf7b61bb8bcb86dc386e186f81931d66
#
_cell.length_a   1.000
_cell.length_b   1.000
_cell.length_c   1.000
_cell.angle_alpha   90.00
_cell.angle_beta   90.00
_cell.angle_gamma   90.00
#
_symmetry.space_group_name_H-M   'P 1'
#
loop_
_entity.id
_entity.type
_entity.pdbx_description
1 polymer ?
#
loop_
_entity_poly.entity_id
_entity_poly.type
_entity_poly.pdbx_seq_one_letter_code
_entity_poly.pdbx_strand_id
1 'polypeptide(L)'
;MTNPDPGNSSRIRLVEAAILCFAEKGFDATGIREIAQKAQANSALVQYHFGGKTGLYAAALRHIFSRRPVQVPSPPEDAGQPDARPRAIQALGDMIQSLLNELMACSEGSELDKASLVLVTRELQDPRESMAPLILEHLRPYMDHIQTCLRILRPDLDWLSAM
;
A
#
# COMPACT_ATOMS: atom_id res chain seq x y z
N MET A 1 -15.68 -9.72 26.27
CA MET A 1 -14.90 -10.49 25.29
C MET A 1 -15.85 -10.83 24.15
N THR A 2 -15.85 -10.00 23.10
CA THR A 2 -16.68 -10.20 21.90
C THR A 2 -16.03 -11.30 21.08
N ASN A 3 -16.75 -12.41 20.92
CA ASN A 3 -16.33 -13.52 20.04
C ASN A 3 -16.24 -12.96 18.60
N PRO A 4 -15.10 -13.04 17.89
CA PRO A 4 -15.02 -12.53 16.53
C PRO A 4 -16.01 -13.28 15.66
N ASP A 5 -16.80 -12.54 14.90
CA ASP A 5 -17.77 -13.08 13.94
C ASP A 5 -17.06 -14.09 13.03
N PRO A 6 -17.54 -15.37 12.97
CA PRO A 6 -16.90 -16.41 12.16
C PRO A 6 -16.72 -16.03 10.68
N GLY A 7 -17.62 -15.19 10.15
CA GLY A 7 -17.55 -14.68 8.78
C GLY A 7 -16.38 -13.71 8.59
N ASN A 8 -16.12 -12.83 9.55
CA ASN A 8 -15.00 -11.88 9.50
C ASN A 8 -13.64 -12.60 9.65
N SER A 9 -13.58 -13.63 10.51
CA SER A 9 -12.39 -14.45 10.68
C SER A 9 -12.00 -15.18 9.38
N SER A 10 -12.95 -15.77 8.66
CA SER A 10 -12.69 -16.45 7.38
C SER A 10 -12.26 -15.47 6.28
N ARG A 11 -12.84 -14.27 6.26
CA ARG A 11 -12.49 -13.21 5.32
C ARG A 11 -11.04 -12.76 5.50
N ILE A 12 -10.58 -12.55 6.74
CA ILE A 12 -9.20 -12.14 7.04
C ILE A 12 -8.23 -13.25 6.63
N ARG A 13 -8.49 -14.52 7.01
CA ARG A 13 -7.63 -15.65 6.62
C ARG A 13 -7.49 -15.79 5.09
N LEU A 14 -8.56 -15.58 4.34
CA LEU A 14 -8.51 -15.59 2.87
C LEU A 14 -7.63 -14.48 2.32
N VAL A 15 -7.70 -13.26 2.88
CA VAL A 15 -6.88 -12.13 2.47
C VAL A 15 -5.40 -12.39 2.77
N GLU A 16 -5.05 -12.86 3.96
CA GLU A 16 -3.67 -13.15 4.35
C GLU A 16 -3.08 -14.31 3.51
N ALA A 17 -3.84 -15.38 3.29
CA ALA A 17 -3.44 -16.46 2.40
C ALA A 17 -3.25 -15.98 0.95
N ALA A 18 -4.09 -15.06 0.48
CA ALA A 18 -3.98 -14.47 -0.85
C ALA A 18 -2.69 -13.64 -0.99
N ILE A 19 -2.33 -12.82 0.02
CA ILE A 19 -1.06 -12.07 0.03
C ILE A 19 0.12 -13.03 -0.16
N LEU A 20 0.18 -14.10 0.61
CA LEU A 20 1.25 -15.10 0.53
C LEU A 20 1.31 -15.77 -0.86
N CYS A 21 0.17 -16.23 -1.38
CA CYS A 21 0.13 -16.92 -2.67
C CYS A 21 0.46 -15.98 -3.84
N PHE A 22 -0.08 -14.76 -3.85
CA PHE A 22 0.18 -13.79 -4.89
C PHE A 22 1.63 -13.27 -4.86
N ALA A 23 2.22 -13.11 -3.68
CA ALA A 23 3.62 -12.74 -3.54
C ALA A 23 4.54 -13.84 -4.08
N GLU A 24 4.22 -15.11 -3.84
CA GLU A 24 5.03 -16.25 -4.30
C GLU A 24 4.97 -16.43 -5.83
N LYS A 25 3.75 -16.53 -6.39
CA LYS A 25 3.52 -16.99 -7.77
C LYS A 25 3.06 -15.88 -8.73
N GLY A 26 2.71 -14.72 -8.23
CA GLY A 26 2.05 -13.65 -8.98
C GLY A 26 0.55 -13.88 -9.15
N PHE A 27 -0.12 -12.89 -9.72
CA PHE A 27 -1.57 -12.92 -9.87
C PHE A 27 -2.01 -14.06 -10.79
N ASP A 28 -1.44 -14.19 -11.99
CA ASP A 28 -1.96 -15.10 -13.02
C ASP A 28 -1.80 -16.56 -12.64
N ALA A 29 -0.66 -16.95 -12.08
CA ALA A 29 -0.37 -18.34 -11.70
C ALA A 29 -1.05 -18.79 -10.40
N THR A 30 -1.61 -17.88 -9.60
CA THR A 30 -2.27 -18.22 -8.34
C THR A 30 -3.73 -18.64 -8.56
N GLY A 31 -4.11 -19.80 -8.04
CA GLY A 31 -5.48 -20.33 -8.11
C GLY A 31 -6.32 -20.00 -6.87
N ILE A 32 -7.63 -19.71 -7.05
CA ILE A 32 -8.56 -19.49 -5.94
C ILE A 32 -8.63 -20.71 -4.99
N ARG A 33 -8.60 -21.94 -5.53
CA ARG A 33 -8.64 -23.17 -4.73
C ARG A 33 -7.42 -23.30 -3.82
N GLU A 34 -6.24 -22.92 -4.31
CA GLU A 34 -5.00 -22.91 -3.55
C GLU A 34 -5.05 -21.91 -2.38
N ILE A 35 -5.53 -20.69 -2.65
CA ILE A 35 -5.72 -19.68 -1.61
C ILE A 35 -6.69 -20.18 -0.53
N ALA A 36 -7.82 -20.74 -0.95
CA ALA A 36 -8.84 -21.25 -0.03
C ALA A 36 -8.30 -22.42 0.82
N GLN A 37 -7.51 -23.32 0.23
CA GLN A 37 -6.85 -24.40 0.95
C GLN A 37 -5.86 -23.86 1.99
N LYS A 38 -5.01 -22.91 1.63
CA LYS A 38 -4.05 -22.25 2.54
C LYS A 38 -4.77 -21.52 3.68
N ALA A 39 -5.92 -20.89 3.39
CA ALA A 39 -6.76 -20.22 4.38
C ALA A 39 -7.60 -21.16 5.25
N GLN A 40 -7.59 -22.47 4.98
CA GLN A 40 -8.52 -23.45 5.58
C GLN A 40 -9.98 -22.99 5.48
N ALA A 41 -10.38 -22.55 4.27
CA ALA A 41 -11.69 -21.99 3.98
C ALA A 41 -12.30 -22.61 2.72
N ASN A 42 -13.62 -22.48 2.55
CA ASN A 42 -14.28 -22.89 1.32
C ASN A 42 -14.00 -21.89 0.20
N SER A 43 -13.62 -22.38 -1.00
CA SER A 43 -13.36 -21.54 -2.16
C SER A 43 -14.58 -20.71 -2.63
N ALA A 44 -15.80 -21.16 -2.34
CA ALA A 44 -17.02 -20.40 -2.61
C ALA A 44 -17.08 -19.07 -1.84
N LEU A 45 -16.40 -18.97 -0.68
CA LEU A 45 -16.31 -17.74 0.10
C LEU A 45 -15.53 -16.65 -0.62
N VAL A 46 -14.62 -17.00 -1.54
CA VAL A 46 -13.91 -16.00 -2.36
C VAL A 46 -14.89 -15.28 -3.28
N GLN A 47 -15.80 -16.02 -3.93
CA GLN A 47 -16.85 -15.40 -4.74
C GLN A 47 -17.82 -14.58 -3.89
N TYR A 48 -18.21 -15.10 -2.73
CA TYR A 48 -19.15 -14.44 -1.83
C TYR A 48 -18.60 -13.13 -1.24
N HIS A 49 -17.37 -13.15 -0.69
CA HIS A 49 -16.80 -11.97 -0.01
C HIS A 49 -16.13 -10.96 -0.93
N PHE A 50 -15.63 -11.40 -2.09
CA PHE A 50 -14.73 -10.60 -2.92
C PHE A 50 -15.17 -10.50 -4.39
N GLY A 51 -16.18 -11.24 -4.82
CA GLY A 51 -16.59 -11.25 -6.23
C GLY A 51 -15.59 -11.94 -7.17
N GLY A 52 -14.64 -12.73 -6.62
CA GLY A 52 -13.65 -13.48 -7.39
C GLY A 52 -12.20 -13.07 -7.12
N LYS A 53 -11.29 -13.54 -7.98
CA LYS A 53 -9.83 -13.41 -7.81
C LYS A 53 -9.35 -11.95 -7.81
N THR A 54 -9.88 -11.13 -8.73
CA THR A 54 -9.53 -9.71 -8.84
C THR A 54 -9.96 -8.93 -7.60
N GLY A 55 -11.17 -9.16 -7.09
CA GLY A 55 -11.64 -8.52 -5.87
C GLY A 55 -10.88 -8.96 -4.63
N LEU A 56 -10.47 -10.25 -4.57
CA LEU A 56 -9.61 -10.75 -3.50
C LEU A 56 -8.21 -10.11 -3.56
N TYR A 57 -7.66 -9.92 -4.76
CA TYR A 57 -6.38 -9.24 -4.96
C TYR A 57 -6.45 -7.77 -4.49
N ALA A 58 -7.50 -7.05 -4.88
CA ALA A 58 -7.75 -5.70 -4.41
C ALA A 58 -7.91 -5.63 -2.88
N ALA A 59 -8.60 -6.62 -2.28
CA ALA A 59 -8.74 -6.71 -0.83
C ALA A 59 -7.39 -7.01 -0.13
N ALA A 60 -6.50 -7.79 -0.76
CA ALA A 60 -5.14 -8.03 -0.28
C ALA A 60 -4.33 -6.73 -0.24
N LEU A 61 -4.32 -5.96 -1.32
CA LEU A 61 -3.64 -4.65 -1.36
C LEU A 61 -4.21 -3.67 -0.32
N ARG A 62 -5.56 -3.55 -0.22
CA ARG A 62 -6.18 -2.70 0.81
C ARG A 62 -5.80 -3.12 2.21
N HIS A 63 -5.72 -4.42 2.48
CA HIS A 63 -5.31 -4.94 3.78
C HIS A 63 -3.87 -4.55 4.10
N ILE A 64 -2.95 -4.67 3.13
CA ILE A 64 -1.56 -4.25 3.30
C ILE A 64 -1.49 -2.76 3.63
N PHE A 65 -2.16 -1.91 2.84
CA PHE A 65 -2.16 -0.46 3.03
C PHE A 65 -2.81 -0.02 4.35
N SER A 66 -3.86 -0.72 4.80
CA SER A 66 -4.52 -0.41 6.08
C SER A 66 -3.71 -0.79 7.31
N ARG A 67 -2.85 -1.80 7.21
CA ARG A 67 -1.95 -2.20 8.31
C ARG A 67 -0.79 -1.22 8.50
N ARG A 68 -0.44 -0.50 7.45
CA ARG A 68 0.65 0.47 7.43
C ARG A 68 0.15 1.77 6.79
N PRO A 69 -0.60 2.57 7.54
CA PRO A 69 -1.08 3.84 7.03
C PRO A 69 0.10 4.76 6.72
N VAL A 70 -0.03 5.46 5.60
CA VAL A 70 0.96 6.44 5.16
C VAL A 70 1.19 7.49 6.27
N GLN A 71 2.41 7.55 6.78
CA GLN A 71 2.84 8.61 7.68
C GLN A 71 3.71 9.59 6.90
N VAL A 72 3.05 10.57 6.29
CA VAL A 72 3.74 11.67 5.62
C VAL A 72 3.81 12.83 6.59
N PRO A 73 5.01 13.33 6.92
CA PRO A 73 5.15 14.55 7.72
C PRO A 73 4.38 15.70 7.08
N SER A 74 3.81 16.60 7.89
CA SER A 74 3.14 17.77 7.33
C SER A 74 4.17 18.65 6.60
N PRO A 75 3.91 19.01 5.31
CA PRO A 75 4.80 19.93 4.62
C PRO A 75 4.71 21.33 5.26
N PRO A 76 5.72 22.20 5.05
CA PRO A 76 5.65 23.58 5.52
C PRO A 76 4.43 24.30 4.90
N GLU A 77 3.62 24.93 5.74
CA GLU A 77 2.36 25.57 5.29
C GLU A 77 2.58 26.90 4.59
N ASP A 78 3.71 27.57 4.83
CA ASP A 78 3.99 28.93 4.36
C ASP A 78 5.32 29.01 3.61
N ALA A 79 5.23 29.09 2.27
CA ALA A 79 6.37 29.25 1.37
C ALA A 79 7.09 30.62 1.51
N GLY A 80 6.42 31.61 2.10
CA GLY A 80 6.95 32.97 2.27
C GLY A 80 7.86 33.17 3.50
N GLN A 81 7.95 32.19 4.39
CA GLN A 81 8.78 32.30 5.59
C GLN A 81 10.27 32.11 5.26
N PRO A 82 11.18 32.84 5.96
CA PRO A 82 12.64 32.74 5.70
C PRO A 82 13.22 31.35 5.86
N ASP A 83 12.59 30.49 6.68
CA ASP A 83 13.02 29.12 6.96
C ASP A 83 12.21 28.06 6.16
N ALA A 84 11.36 28.45 5.23
CA ALA A 84 10.54 27.52 4.45
C ALA A 84 11.40 26.51 3.65
N ARG A 85 12.51 26.97 3.04
CA ARG A 85 13.41 26.09 2.29
C ARG A 85 14.10 25.02 3.16
N PRO A 86 14.76 25.37 4.29
CA PRO A 86 15.30 24.37 5.21
C PRO A 86 14.24 23.39 5.70
N ARG A 87 13.03 23.84 6.04
CA ARG A 87 11.93 22.98 6.46
C ARG A 87 11.45 22.03 5.37
N ALA A 88 11.36 22.48 4.11
CA ALA A 88 10.99 21.63 3.00
C ALA A 88 12.03 20.52 2.75
N ILE A 89 13.33 20.82 2.85
CA ILE A 89 14.41 19.82 2.78
C ILE A 89 14.28 18.81 3.92
N GLN A 90 14.06 19.29 5.14
CA GLN A 90 13.89 18.42 6.31
C GLN A 90 12.66 17.50 6.15
N ALA A 91 11.52 18.04 5.72
CA ALA A 91 10.29 17.28 5.52
C ALA A 91 10.45 16.16 4.46
N LEU A 92 11.18 16.43 3.35
CA LEU A 92 11.53 15.40 2.37
C LEU A 92 12.46 14.34 2.96
N GLY A 93 13.45 14.76 3.76
CA GLY A 93 14.35 13.86 4.49
C GLY A 93 13.61 12.94 5.46
N ASP A 94 12.70 13.49 6.24
CA ASP A 94 11.89 12.76 7.22
C ASP A 94 10.96 11.76 6.52
N MET A 95 10.39 12.13 5.36
CA MET A 95 9.57 11.23 4.55
C MET A 95 10.41 10.06 4.02
N ILE A 96 11.60 10.33 3.47
CA ILE A 96 12.51 9.27 2.99
C ILE A 96 12.92 8.35 4.14
N GLN A 97 13.27 8.90 5.29
CA GLN A 97 13.64 8.11 6.47
C GLN A 97 12.48 7.23 6.94
N SER A 98 11.25 7.76 6.93
CA SER A 98 10.05 6.99 7.29
C SER A 98 9.84 5.82 6.32
N LEU A 99 9.96 6.04 5.01
CA LEU A 99 9.85 4.99 4.00
C LEU A 99 10.94 3.91 4.16
N LEU A 100 12.19 4.31 4.42
CA LEU A 100 13.28 3.36 4.65
C LEU A 100 13.05 2.53 5.91
N ASN A 101 12.61 3.14 7.01
CA ASN A 101 12.29 2.44 8.25
C ASN A 101 11.14 1.43 8.02
N GLU A 102 10.13 1.79 7.24
CA GLU A 102 9.04 0.90 6.88
C GLU A 102 9.51 -0.29 6.05
N LEU A 103 10.34 -0.06 5.03
CA LEU A 103 10.93 -1.13 4.21
C LEU A 103 11.76 -2.08 5.05
N MET A 104 12.59 -1.57 5.95
CA MET A 104 13.39 -2.39 6.87
C MET A 104 12.49 -3.21 7.80
N ALA A 105 11.49 -2.59 8.42
CA ALA A 105 10.55 -3.28 9.28
C ALA A 105 9.75 -4.37 8.54
N CYS A 106 9.44 -4.19 7.25
CA CYS A 106 8.82 -5.22 6.41
C CYS A 106 9.79 -6.37 6.12
N SER A 107 11.06 -6.06 5.81
CA SER A 107 12.05 -7.07 5.43
C SER A 107 12.47 -7.96 6.61
N GLU A 108 12.45 -7.42 7.82
CA GLU A 108 12.79 -8.12 9.06
C GLU A 108 11.55 -8.72 9.77
N GLY A 109 10.35 -8.37 9.29
CA GLY A 109 9.07 -8.78 9.86
C GLY A 109 8.68 -10.23 9.59
N SER A 110 7.41 -10.53 9.83
CA SER A 110 6.82 -11.84 9.58
C SER A 110 6.83 -12.22 8.10
N GLU A 111 6.57 -13.48 7.78
CA GLU A 111 6.40 -13.95 6.39
C GLU A 111 5.30 -13.16 5.66
N LEU A 112 4.26 -12.75 6.36
CA LEU A 112 3.20 -11.91 5.79
C LEU A 112 3.71 -10.50 5.46
N ASP A 113 4.58 -9.92 6.30
CA ASP A 113 5.16 -8.60 6.04
C ASP A 113 6.09 -8.63 4.82
N LYS A 114 6.94 -9.64 4.71
CA LYS A 114 7.81 -9.86 3.54
C LYS A 114 7.00 -10.09 2.27
N ALA A 115 5.97 -10.93 2.33
CA ALA A 115 5.08 -11.17 1.21
C ALA A 115 4.31 -9.91 0.80
N SER A 116 3.90 -9.08 1.76
CA SER A 116 3.26 -7.79 1.52
C SER A 116 4.17 -6.84 0.73
N LEU A 117 5.44 -6.74 1.12
CA LEU A 117 6.44 -5.95 0.41
C LEU A 117 6.64 -6.42 -1.03
N VAL A 118 6.79 -7.74 -1.23
CA VAL A 118 6.93 -8.33 -2.57
C VAL A 118 5.70 -8.03 -3.45
N LEU A 119 4.50 -8.17 -2.89
CA LEU A 119 3.26 -7.94 -3.63
C LEU A 119 3.09 -6.49 -4.07
N VAL A 120 3.33 -5.54 -3.17
CA VAL A 120 3.28 -4.10 -3.47
C VAL A 120 4.35 -3.73 -4.50
N THR A 121 5.58 -4.21 -4.33
CA THR A 121 6.67 -3.93 -5.28
C THR A 121 6.36 -4.42 -6.68
N ARG A 122 5.80 -5.63 -6.83
CA ARG A 122 5.36 -6.15 -8.13
C ARG A 122 4.28 -5.28 -8.77
N GLU A 123 3.30 -4.87 -7.99
CA GLU A 123 2.20 -4.04 -8.50
C GLU A 123 2.67 -2.64 -8.91
N LEU A 124 3.71 -2.10 -8.25
CA LEU A 124 4.32 -0.83 -8.64
C LEU A 124 5.21 -0.96 -9.91
N GLN A 125 5.85 -2.12 -10.12
CA GLN A 125 6.69 -2.38 -11.30
C GLN A 125 5.89 -2.69 -12.57
N ASP A 126 4.77 -3.41 -12.42
CA ASP A 126 3.88 -3.83 -13.51
C ASP A 126 2.41 -3.63 -13.08
N PRO A 127 1.92 -2.37 -13.09
CA PRO A 127 0.61 -2.03 -12.54
C PRO A 127 -0.52 -2.63 -13.37
N ARG A 128 -1.42 -3.34 -12.72
CA ARG A 128 -2.68 -3.75 -13.35
C ARG A 128 -3.63 -2.56 -13.46
N GLU A 129 -4.18 -2.34 -14.63
CA GLU A 129 -5.14 -1.26 -14.87
C GLU A 129 -6.27 -1.25 -13.84
N SER A 130 -6.79 -2.42 -13.47
CA SER A 130 -7.84 -2.58 -12.46
C SER A 130 -7.43 -2.19 -11.03
N MET A 131 -6.12 -2.12 -10.73
CA MET A 131 -5.57 -1.75 -9.43
C MET A 131 -5.06 -0.31 -9.39
N ALA A 132 -4.90 0.35 -10.54
CA ALA A 132 -4.37 1.70 -10.63
C ALA A 132 -5.09 2.72 -9.72
N PRO A 133 -6.44 2.75 -9.62
CA PRO A 133 -7.12 3.67 -8.70
C PRO A 133 -6.72 3.46 -7.23
N LEU A 134 -6.58 2.21 -6.81
CA LEU A 134 -6.22 1.86 -5.43
C LEU A 134 -4.76 2.26 -5.10
N ILE A 135 -3.86 2.02 -6.04
CA ILE A 135 -2.45 2.42 -5.90
C ILE A 135 -2.32 3.94 -5.86
N LEU A 136 -3.00 4.65 -6.76
CA LEU A 136 -2.98 6.11 -6.80
C LEU A 136 -3.55 6.73 -5.52
N GLU A 137 -4.64 6.18 -4.99
CA GLU A 137 -5.22 6.60 -3.71
C GLU A 137 -4.19 6.46 -2.57
N HIS A 138 -3.47 5.34 -2.53
CA HIS A 138 -2.44 5.12 -1.51
C HIS A 138 -1.22 6.03 -1.68
N LEU A 139 -0.79 6.31 -2.92
CA LEU A 139 0.38 7.14 -3.20
C LEU A 139 0.09 8.65 -3.14
N ARG A 140 -1.16 9.08 -3.24
CA ARG A 140 -1.54 10.49 -3.27
C ARG A 140 -0.92 11.32 -2.14
N PRO A 141 -0.96 10.91 -0.86
CA PRO A 141 -0.37 11.70 0.22
C PRO A 141 1.13 11.95 0.04
N TYR A 142 1.87 10.97 -0.48
CA TYR A 142 3.29 11.12 -0.79
C TYR A 142 3.51 12.11 -1.94
N MET A 143 2.72 12.00 -3.00
CA MET A 143 2.80 12.87 -4.16
C MET A 143 2.48 14.33 -3.80
N ASP A 144 1.42 14.54 -3.01
CA ASP A 144 1.01 15.87 -2.54
C ASP A 144 2.11 16.50 -1.66
N HIS A 145 2.73 15.70 -0.78
CA HIS A 145 3.82 16.15 0.07
C HIS A 145 5.05 16.56 -0.77
N ILE A 146 5.50 15.69 -1.69
CA ILE A 146 6.62 15.97 -2.59
C ILE A 146 6.35 17.24 -3.40
N GLN A 147 5.16 17.33 -4.00
CA GLN A 147 4.78 18.49 -4.80
C GLN A 147 4.83 19.80 -4.01
N THR A 148 4.32 19.78 -2.78
CA THR A 148 4.33 20.96 -1.89
C THR A 148 5.76 21.37 -1.54
N CYS A 149 6.62 20.42 -1.15
CA CYS A 149 8.02 20.70 -0.87
C CYS A 149 8.76 21.23 -2.10
N LEU A 150 8.52 20.63 -3.28
CA LEU A 150 9.17 21.07 -4.53
C LEU A 150 8.74 22.48 -4.94
N ARG A 151 7.49 22.89 -4.76
CA ARG A 151 7.05 24.28 -5.01
C ARG A 151 7.81 25.30 -4.15
N ILE A 152 8.14 24.94 -2.90
CA ILE A 152 8.93 25.79 -2.01
C ILE A 152 10.40 25.86 -2.45
N LEU A 153 10.97 24.73 -2.86
CA LEU A 153 12.38 24.63 -3.23
C LEU A 153 12.67 25.17 -4.63
N ARG A 154 11.73 24.99 -5.56
CA ARG A 154 11.87 25.34 -6.98
C ARG A 154 10.58 26.02 -7.48
N PRO A 155 10.32 27.25 -7.05
CA PRO A 155 9.13 28.02 -7.48
C PRO A 155 9.12 28.34 -8.99
N ASP A 156 10.25 28.17 -9.66
CA ASP A 156 10.43 28.32 -11.10
C ASP A 156 9.91 27.14 -11.94
N LEU A 157 9.52 26.01 -11.31
CA LEU A 157 9.05 24.81 -12.00
C LEU A 157 7.51 24.82 -12.13
N ASP A 158 6.98 25.63 -13.04
CA ASP A 158 5.52 25.77 -13.28
C ASP A 158 4.84 24.48 -13.76
N TRP A 159 5.58 23.56 -14.38
CA TRP A 159 5.06 22.30 -14.90
C TRP A 159 4.58 21.32 -13.81
N LEU A 160 5.05 21.47 -12.56
CA LEU A 160 4.57 20.68 -11.41
C LEU A 160 3.12 21.02 -11.04
N SER A 161 2.57 22.11 -11.55
CA SER A 161 1.17 22.53 -11.32
C SER A 161 0.18 21.81 -12.26
N ALA A 162 0.67 21.08 -13.26
CA ALA A 162 -0.12 20.41 -14.30
C ALA A 162 -0.29 18.88 -14.08
N MET A 163 0.31 18.32 -13.04
CA MET A 163 0.16 16.92 -12.63
C MET A 163 -0.86 16.78 -11.49
#